data_32b099a58be67376cf5618992aa4fc06
#
_entry.id   32b099a58be67376cf5618992aa4fc06
#
_cell.length_a   1.000
_cell.length_b   1.000
_cell.length_c   1.000
_cell.angle_alpha   90.00
_cell.angle_beta   90.00
_cell.angle_gamma   90.00
#
_symmetry.space_group_name_H-M   'P 1'
#
loop_
_entity.id
_entity.type
_entity.pdbx_description
1 polymer ?
#
loop_
_entity_poly.entity_id
_entity_poly.type
_entity_poly.pdbx_seq_one_letter_code
_entity_poly.pdbx_strand_id
1 'polypeptide(L)'
;MHASTEHHPAFEEYCECIFELEEDNVELIQARIAERLGVSRASVSEMIKRMEGEGLVNLSGPRIALTEQGQKLAEGIERKHRLAECFLID
;
A
#
# COMPACT_ATOMS: atom_id res chain seq x y z
N MET A 1 10.11 -22.25 2.06
CA MET A 1 10.07 -21.48 2.04
C MET A 1 9.20 -20.67 1.90
N HIS A 2 8.98 -20.00 2.03
CA HIS A 2 8.16 -19.20 1.89
C HIS A 2 8.45 -18.01 1.33
N ALA A 3 9.40 -17.88 0.72
CA ALA A 3 9.83 -16.70 0.05
C ALA A 3 8.84 -16.26 -1.00
N SER A 4 8.18 -17.21 -1.63
CA SER A 4 7.21 -16.91 -2.68
C SER A 4 5.99 -16.17 -2.16
N THR A 5 5.74 -16.23 -0.86
CA THR A 5 4.59 -15.56 -0.28
C THR A 5 4.95 -14.24 0.37
N GLU A 6 6.23 -13.92 0.34
CA GLU A 6 6.67 -12.70 0.97
C GLU A 6 6.77 -11.57 -0.04
N HIS A 7 6.23 -10.44 0.33
CA HIS A 7 6.34 -9.24 -0.47
C HIS A 7 7.43 -8.37 0.11
N HIS A 8 7.95 -7.49 -0.73
CA HIS A 8 8.87 -6.48 -0.25
C HIS A 8 8.18 -5.73 0.90
N PRO A 9 8.91 -5.51 2.02
CA PRO A 9 8.27 -4.83 3.16
C PRO A 9 7.62 -3.51 2.79
N ALA A 10 8.19 -2.78 1.84
CA ALA A 10 7.63 -1.52 1.42
C ALA A 10 6.28 -1.69 0.71
N PHE A 11 6.02 -2.87 0.15
CA PHE A 11 4.73 -3.12 -0.50
C PHE A 11 3.58 -2.95 0.49
N GLU A 12 3.78 -3.46 1.70
CA GLU A 12 2.75 -3.34 2.73
C GLU A 12 2.50 -1.89 3.08
N GLU A 13 3.58 -1.16 3.27
CA GLU A 13 3.50 0.26 3.58
C GLU A 13 2.77 1.04 2.50
N TYR A 14 3.11 0.74 1.26
CA TYR A 14 2.49 1.42 0.12
C TYR A 14 1.02 1.06 0.00
N CYS A 15 0.69 -0.21 0.18
CA CYS A 15 -0.71 -0.63 0.10
C CYS A 15 -1.53 0.02 1.19
N GLU A 16 -0.99 0.09 2.40
CA GLU A 16 -1.67 0.75 3.50
C GLU A 16 -1.87 2.23 3.21
N CYS A 17 -0.83 2.86 2.67
CA CYS A 17 -0.91 4.27 2.32
C CYS A 17 -2.01 4.53 1.29
N ILE A 18 -2.04 3.71 0.23
CA ILE A 18 -3.04 3.86 -0.82
C ILE A 18 -4.44 3.63 -0.25
N PHE A 19 -4.57 2.63 0.60
CA PHE A 19 -5.85 2.33 1.24
C PHE A 19 -6.35 3.52 2.06
N GLU A 20 -5.45 4.13 2.84
CA GLU A 20 -5.82 5.28 3.66
C GLU A 20 -6.19 6.49 2.81
N LEU A 21 -5.43 6.71 1.74
CA LEU A 21 -5.76 7.82 0.83
C LEU A 21 -7.13 7.61 0.20
N GLU A 22 -7.43 6.38 -0.13
CA GLU A 22 -8.73 6.06 -0.71
C GLU A 22 -9.85 6.35 0.27
N GLU A 23 -9.64 5.96 1.53
CA GLU A 23 -10.63 6.22 2.57
C GLU A 23 -10.83 7.71 2.82
N ASP A 24 -9.77 8.47 2.67
CA ASP A 24 -9.82 9.92 2.89
C ASP A 24 -10.32 10.66 1.64
N ASN A 25 -10.67 9.94 0.58
CA ASN A 25 -11.11 10.53 -0.68
C ASN A 25 -10.04 11.43 -1.29
N VAL A 26 -8.79 11.08 -1.07
CA VAL A 26 -7.67 11.80 -1.66
C VAL A 26 -7.35 11.18 -3.01
N GLU A 27 -6.96 12.00 -3.94
CA GLU A 27 -6.62 11.55 -5.28
C GLU A 27 -5.48 10.55 -5.23
N LEU A 28 -5.66 9.39 -5.88
CA LEU A 28 -4.67 8.31 -5.83
C LEU A 28 -3.68 8.48 -6.98
N ILE A 29 -2.74 9.38 -6.79
CA ILE A 29 -1.66 9.62 -7.73
C ILE A 29 -0.33 9.56 -6.99
N GLN A 30 0.73 9.39 -7.75
CA GLN A 30 2.06 9.21 -7.16
C GLN A 30 2.45 10.37 -6.24
N ALA A 31 2.07 11.58 -6.62
CA ALA A 31 2.43 12.76 -5.82
C ALA A 31 1.87 12.67 -4.40
N ARG A 32 0.64 12.17 -4.28
CA ARG A 32 0.03 12.07 -2.95
C ARG A 32 0.71 11.00 -2.11
N ILE A 33 1.07 9.90 -2.75
CA ILE A 33 1.77 8.83 -2.05
C ILE A 33 3.13 9.33 -1.58
N ALA A 34 3.84 10.02 -2.46
CA ALA A 34 5.16 10.55 -2.10
C ALA A 34 5.08 11.49 -0.91
N GLU A 35 4.07 12.34 -0.88
CA GLU A 35 3.86 13.27 0.23
C GLU A 35 3.57 12.53 1.53
N ARG A 36 2.68 11.56 1.45
CA ARG A 36 2.24 10.85 2.64
C ARG A 36 3.38 10.03 3.25
N LEU A 37 4.18 9.39 2.40
CA LEU A 37 5.27 8.54 2.87
C LEU A 37 6.58 9.29 3.07
N GLY A 38 6.67 10.52 2.58
CA GLY A 38 7.89 11.29 2.73
C GLY A 38 9.05 10.77 1.89
N VAL A 39 8.74 10.27 0.69
CA VAL A 39 9.75 9.74 -0.20
C VAL A 39 9.69 10.49 -1.53
N SER A 40 10.69 10.25 -2.38
CA SER A 40 10.74 10.93 -3.66
C SER A 40 9.74 10.33 -4.63
N ARG A 41 9.33 11.12 -5.61
CA ARG A 41 8.42 10.62 -6.63
C ARG A 41 9.06 9.53 -7.47
N ALA A 42 10.37 9.62 -7.66
CA ALA A 42 11.08 8.58 -8.40
C ALA A 42 10.98 7.24 -7.68
N SER A 43 11.14 7.27 -6.36
CA SER A 43 10.99 6.05 -5.56
C SER A 43 9.58 5.49 -5.65
N VAL A 44 8.57 6.37 -5.59
CA VAL A 44 7.19 5.94 -5.70
C VAL A 44 6.94 5.31 -7.06
N SER A 45 7.40 5.96 -8.12
CA SER A 45 7.21 5.47 -9.47
C SER A 45 7.77 4.06 -9.64
N GLU A 46 8.97 3.86 -9.12
CA GLU A 46 9.64 2.57 -9.22
C GLU A 46 8.89 1.50 -8.44
N MET A 47 8.49 1.85 -7.21
CA MET A 47 7.80 0.90 -6.37
C MET A 47 6.43 0.53 -6.94
N ILE A 48 5.72 1.52 -7.47
CA ILE A 48 4.40 1.27 -8.06
C ILE A 48 4.51 0.32 -9.25
N LYS A 49 5.56 0.48 -10.05
CA LYS A 49 5.76 -0.45 -11.17
C LYS A 49 5.97 -1.87 -10.69
N ARG A 50 6.72 -2.03 -9.63
CA ARG A 50 6.93 -3.35 -9.05
C ARG A 50 5.64 -3.92 -8.50
N MET A 51 4.85 -3.08 -7.84
CA MET A 51 3.59 -3.52 -7.27
C MET A 51 2.61 -3.91 -8.37
N GLU A 52 2.65 -3.19 -9.47
CA GLU A 52 1.81 -3.56 -10.61
C GLU A 52 2.21 -4.93 -11.13
N GLY A 53 3.50 -5.18 -11.22
CA GLY A 53 3.99 -6.49 -11.65
C GLY A 53 3.63 -7.61 -10.71
N GLU A 54 3.47 -7.28 -9.43
CA GLU A 54 3.06 -8.27 -8.43
C GLU A 54 1.56 -8.42 -8.32
N GLY A 55 0.81 -7.63 -9.08
CA GLY A 55 -0.63 -7.73 -9.05
C GLY A 55 -1.28 -7.04 -7.88
N LEU A 56 -0.59 -6.08 -7.28
CA LEU A 56 -1.11 -5.38 -6.11
C LEU A 56 -1.82 -4.08 -6.45
N VAL A 57 -1.46 -3.46 -7.56
CA VAL A 57 -2.10 -2.23 -8.01
C VAL A 57 -2.37 -2.29 -9.50
N ASN A 58 -3.35 -1.51 -9.92
CA ASN A 58 -3.63 -1.25 -11.33
C ASN A 58 -3.39 0.20 -11.61
N LEU A 59 -2.90 0.48 -12.81
CA LEU A 59 -2.66 1.85 -13.24
C LEU A 59 -3.63 2.20 -14.35
N SER A 60 -4.25 3.37 -14.22
CA SER A 60 -5.14 3.91 -15.24
C SER A 60 -4.68 5.33 -15.49
N GLY A 61 -3.80 5.52 -16.47
CA GLY A 61 -3.14 6.79 -16.65
C GLY A 61 -2.33 7.12 -15.40
N PRO A 62 -2.51 8.32 -14.84
CA PRO A 62 -1.80 8.67 -13.61
C PRO A 62 -2.46 8.10 -12.36
N ARG A 63 -3.63 7.51 -12.47
CA ARG A 63 -4.36 7.04 -11.32
C ARG A 63 -3.95 5.65 -10.91
N ILE A 64 -3.89 5.43 -9.61
CA ILE A 64 -3.47 4.18 -9.01
C ILE A 64 -4.65 3.60 -8.24
N ALA A 65 -4.87 2.31 -8.38
CA ALA A 65 -5.93 1.64 -7.63
C ALA A 65 -5.40 0.32 -7.10
N LEU A 66 -5.82 -0.02 -5.89
CA LEU A 66 -5.47 -1.32 -5.33
C LEU A 66 -6.27 -2.40 -6.03
N THR A 67 -5.61 -3.52 -6.31
CA THR A 67 -6.32 -4.70 -6.76
C THR A 67 -6.94 -5.36 -5.53
N GLU A 68 -7.72 -6.41 -5.76
CA GLU A 68 -8.26 -7.19 -4.66
C GLU A 68 -7.13 -7.70 -3.77
N GLN A 69 -6.05 -8.13 -4.37
CA GLN A 69 -4.90 -8.64 -3.65
C GLN A 69 -4.23 -7.54 -2.83
N GLY A 70 -4.07 -6.37 -3.43
CA GLY A 70 -3.49 -5.24 -2.73
C GLY A 70 -4.36 -4.79 -1.56
N GLN A 71 -5.66 -4.83 -1.74
CA GLN A 71 -6.58 -4.47 -0.69
C GLN A 71 -6.50 -5.42 0.48
N LYS A 72 -6.40 -6.70 0.19
CA LYS A 72 -6.27 -7.69 1.25
C LYS A 72 -4.98 -7.49 2.04
N LEU A 73 -3.92 -7.14 1.36
CA LEU A 73 -2.65 -6.89 2.03
C LEU A 73 -2.76 -5.69 2.97
N ALA A 74 -3.39 -4.61 2.50
CA ALA A 74 -3.57 -3.43 3.31
C ALA A 74 -4.47 -3.70 4.51
N GLU A 75 -5.55 -4.42 4.29
CA GLU A 75 -6.47 -4.76 5.36
C GLU A 75 -5.83 -5.63 6.41
N GLY A 76 -4.96 -6.53 5.98
CA GLY A 76 -4.25 -7.39 6.90
C GLY A 76 -3.37 -6.61 7.86
N ILE A 77 -2.73 -5.57 7.35
CA ILE A 77 -1.88 -4.74 8.19
C ILE A 77 -2.71 -3.91 9.16
N GLU A 78 -3.81 -3.35 8.69
CA GLU A 78 -4.71 -2.59 9.54
C GLU A 78 -5.22 -3.45 10.68
N ARG A 79 -5.58 -4.68 10.34
CA ARG A 79 -6.09 -5.60 11.36
C ARG A 79 -5.02 -5.93 12.39
N LYS A 80 -3.81 -6.11 11.94
CA LYS A 80 -2.70 -6.37 12.85
C LYS A 80 -2.49 -5.23 13.83
N HIS A 81 -2.52 -4.02 13.32
CA HIS A 81 -2.33 -2.86 14.17
C HIS A 81 -3.44 -2.74 15.19
N ARG A 82 -4.65 -3.02 14.76
CA ARG A 82 -5.80 -2.94 15.65
C ARG A 82 -5.73 -3.97 16.76
N LEU A 83 -5.32 -5.17 16.42
CA LEU A 83 -5.17 -6.22 17.42
C LEU A 83 -4.10 -5.88 18.43
N ALA A 84 -3.01 -5.31 17.96
CA ALA A 84 -1.95 -4.91 18.85
C ALA A 84 -2.41 -3.85 19.83
N GLU A 85 -3.20 -2.90 19.35
CA GLU A 85 -3.73 -1.86 20.20
C GLU A 85 -4.64 -2.43 21.28
N CYS A 86 -5.51 -3.32 20.88
CA CYS A 86 -6.42 -3.96 21.85
C CYS A 86 -5.63 -4.70 22.91
N PHE A 87 -4.58 -5.33 22.48
CA PHE A 87 -3.75 -6.10 23.39
C PHE A 87 -3.08 -5.20 24.41
N LEU A 88 -2.64 -4.03 23.98
CA LEU A 88 -1.96 -3.10 24.87
C LEU A 88 -2.91 -2.47 25.89
N ILE A 89 -4.16 -2.31 25.51
CA ILE A 89 -5.13 -1.71 26.40
C ILE A 89 -5.46 -2.65 27.56
N ASP A 90 -5.43 -3.92 27.30
CA ASP A 90 -5.69 -4.91 28.33
C ASP A 90 -4.52 -5.01 29.29
#